data_c4a30014a4b62a3be3656372ef49d734
#
_entry.id   c4a30014a4b62a3be3656372ef49d734
#
_cell.length_a   1.000
_cell.length_b   1.000
_cell.length_c   1.000
_cell.angle_alpha   90.00
_cell.angle_beta   90.00
_cell.angle_gamma   90.00
#
_symmetry.space_group_name_H-M   'P 1'
#
loop_
_entity.id
_entity.type
_entity.pdbx_description
1 polymer ?
#
loop_
_entity_poly.entity_id
_entity_poly.type
_entity_poly.pdbx_seq_one_letter_code
_entity_poly.pdbx_strand_id
1 'polypeptide(L)'
;MNGDKEQVVRPTQAVLSVRTGDVVISLIHGKAAIVSPEHAGRLLSNNYVRVEVDSRKVVPAWFVWHFNESRESRRQQALATQGSTFVLRLSLTEVRQFTAMLPPLNKQKAIGGLYLATIEKRHYQERLAALNEQQILSQLSDMIQ
;
A
#
# COMPACT_ATOMS: atom_id res chain seq x y z
N MET A 1 -20.74 7.20 -20.73
CA MET A 1 -19.60 6.32 -20.94
C MET A 1 -19.47 5.37 -19.76
N ASN A 2 -19.84 4.15 -19.96
CA ASN A 2 -19.58 3.13 -18.98
C ASN A 2 -18.12 2.70 -19.16
N GLY A 3 -17.24 3.30 -18.36
CA GLY A 3 -15.90 2.77 -18.24
C GLY A 3 -16.01 1.37 -17.64
N ASP A 4 -15.60 0.37 -18.37
CA ASP A 4 -15.62 -1.00 -17.88
C ASP A 4 -14.62 -1.14 -16.74
N LYS A 5 -15.07 -1.76 -15.65
CA LYS A 5 -14.18 -2.11 -14.56
C LYS A 5 -13.30 -3.28 -14.99
N GLU A 6 -12.01 -3.11 -14.83
CA GLU A 6 -11.03 -4.13 -15.20
C GLU A 6 -10.39 -4.74 -13.96
N GLN A 7 -10.02 -6.01 -14.06
CA GLN A 7 -9.14 -6.63 -13.09
C GLN A 7 -7.75 -6.01 -13.24
N VAL A 8 -7.26 -5.40 -12.16
CA VAL A 8 -6.04 -4.57 -12.23
C VAL A 8 -4.82 -5.25 -11.66
N VAL A 9 -4.97 -6.32 -10.90
CA VAL A 9 -3.86 -6.97 -10.22
C VAL A 9 -3.94 -8.49 -10.31
N ARG A 10 -2.75 -9.11 -10.31
CA ARG A 10 -2.58 -10.56 -10.20
C ARG A 10 -1.77 -10.85 -8.94
N PRO A 11 -2.38 -11.43 -7.91
CA PRO A 11 -1.65 -11.80 -6.70
C PRO A 11 -0.75 -13.00 -6.92
N THR A 12 0.45 -12.95 -6.36
CA THR A 12 1.42 -14.05 -6.36
C THR A 12 1.87 -14.33 -4.94
N GLN A 13 1.59 -15.53 -4.43
CA GLN A 13 2.03 -15.96 -3.10
C GLN A 13 3.38 -16.67 -3.10
N ALA A 14 3.79 -17.23 -4.22
CA ALA A 14 5.00 -18.04 -4.33
C ALA A 14 6.29 -17.22 -4.38
N VAL A 15 6.29 -16.04 -3.79
CA VAL A 15 7.45 -15.16 -3.83
C VAL A 15 8.25 -15.34 -2.56
N LEU A 16 9.50 -15.73 -2.73
CA LEU A 16 10.40 -15.91 -1.61
C LEU A 16 10.96 -14.57 -1.12
N SER A 17 11.17 -13.60 -2.02
CA SER A 17 11.69 -12.28 -1.65
C SER A 17 11.10 -11.19 -2.54
N VAL A 18 11.04 -9.98 -2.01
CA VAL A 18 10.55 -8.81 -2.73
C VAL A 18 11.71 -7.98 -3.28
N ARG A 19 11.45 -7.26 -4.35
CA ARG A 19 12.38 -6.33 -4.99
C ARG A 19 11.88 -4.90 -4.84
N THR A 20 12.82 -3.95 -4.94
CA THR A 20 12.45 -2.53 -5.00
C THR A 20 11.44 -2.30 -6.12
N GLY A 21 10.37 -1.58 -5.82
CA GLY A 21 9.33 -1.27 -6.78
C GLY A 21 8.19 -2.28 -6.85
N ASP A 22 8.33 -3.43 -6.22
CA ASP A 22 7.23 -4.40 -6.13
C ASP A 22 6.06 -3.80 -5.36
N VAL A 23 4.84 -4.15 -5.79
CA VAL A 23 3.63 -3.79 -5.07
C VAL A 23 3.22 -4.96 -4.18
N VAL A 24 3.03 -4.69 -2.91
CA VAL A 24 2.60 -5.68 -1.92
C VAL A 24 1.32 -5.21 -1.24
N ILE A 25 0.47 -6.16 -0.87
CA ILE A 25 -0.75 -5.90 -0.10
C ILE A 25 -0.66 -6.65 1.21
N SER A 26 -0.91 -5.94 2.30
CA SER A 26 -1.14 -6.54 3.61
C SER A 26 -2.57 -7.08 3.66
N LEU A 27 -2.71 -8.38 3.80
CA LEU A 27 -4.02 -9.03 3.88
C LEU A 27 -4.72 -8.74 5.21
N ILE A 28 -3.95 -8.49 6.26
CA ILE A 28 -4.48 -8.16 7.58
C ILE A 28 -5.00 -6.73 7.63
N HIS A 29 -4.25 -5.79 7.07
CA HIS A 29 -4.59 -4.36 7.16
C HIS A 29 -5.36 -3.85 5.94
N GLY A 30 -5.44 -4.62 4.86
CA GLY A 30 -6.08 -4.17 3.63
C GLY A 30 -5.39 -2.95 3.02
N LYS A 31 -4.07 -2.90 3.07
CA LYS A 31 -3.28 -1.79 2.55
C LYS A 31 -2.21 -2.27 1.59
N ALA A 32 -2.03 -1.48 0.54
CA ALA A 32 -0.98 -1.69 -0.46
C ALA A 32 0.20 -0.74 -0.22
N ALA A 33 1.38 -1.19 -0.61
CA ALA A 33 2.61 -0.40 -0.55
C ALA A 33 3.55 -0.77 -1.69
N ILE A 34 4.45 0.13 -2.03
CA ILE A 34 5.55 -0.13 -2.94
C ILE A 34 6.80 -0.40 -2.11
N VAL A 35 7.48 -1.50 -2.43
CA VAL A 35 8.70 -1.90 -1.73
C VAL A 35 9.82 -0.88 -1.98
N SER A 36 10.32 -0.29 -0.90
CA SER A 36 11.46 0.62 -0.94
C SER A 36 12.79 -0.15 -1.01
N PRO A 37 13.90 0.50 -1.40
CA PRO A 37 15.22 -0.14 -1.41
C PRO A 37 15.63 -0.74 -0.07
N GLU A 38 15.20 -0.12 1.04
CA GLU A 38 15.52 -0.58 2.40
C GLU A 38 14.89 -1.94 2.71
N HIS A 39 13.79 -2.28 2.07
CA HIS A 39 13.05 -3.51 2.29
C HIS A 39 13.27 -4.56 1.21
N ALA A 40 14.03 -4.23 0.17
CA ALA A 40 14.34 -5.17 -0.89
C ALA A 40 15.08 -6.40 -0.36
N GLY A 41 14.76 -7.56 -0.89
CA GLY A 41 15.33 -8.83 -0.47
C GLY A 41 14.66 -9.49 0.73
N ARG A 42 13.72 -8.82 1.38
CA ARG A 42 12.99 -9.42 2.51
C ARG A 42 12.03 -10.48 2.04
N LEU A 43 11.83 -11.48 2.87
CA LEU A 43 10.84 -12.53 2.65
C LEU A 43 9.45 -12.00 3.05
N LEU A 44 8.46 -12.36 2.25
CA LEU A 44 7.06 -12.07 2.58
C LEU A 44 6.50 -13.14 3.51
N SER A 45 5.86 -12.71 4.59
CA SER A 45 5.06 -13.61 5.41
C SER A 45 3.74 -13.93 4.71
N ASN A 46 3.00 -14.92 5.24
CA ASN A 46 1.67 -15.30 4.73
C ASN A 46 0.62 -14.19 4.85
N ASN A 47 0.92 -13.13 5.58
CA ASN A 47 0.03 -11.98 5.75
C ASN A 47 0.16 -10.95 4.64
N TYR A 48 1.10 -11.14 3.73
CA TYR A 48 1.34 -10.26 2.60
C TYR A 48 1.26 -11.03 1.29
N VAL A 49 0.89 -10.34 0.25
CA VAL A 49 0.91 -10.86 -1.10
C VAL A 49 1.55 -9.84 -2.03
N ARG A 50 2.44 -10.31 -2.91
CA ARG A 50 2.93 -9.50 -4.01
C ARG A 50 1.88 -9.49 -5.10
N VAL A 51 1.64 -8.33 -5.70
CA VAL A 51 0.73 -8.19 -6.81
C VAL A 51 1.47 -7.66 -8.04
N GLU A 52 1.12 -8.20 -9.18
CA GLU A 52 1.60 -7.72 -10.47
C GLU A 52 0.55 -6.85 -11.10
N VAL A 53 0.97 -5.73 -11.67
CA VAL A 53 0.11 -4.84 -12.45
C VAL A 53 0.59 -4.79 -13.90
N ASP A 54 -0.33 -4.68 -14.84
CA ASP A 54 0.03 -4.46 -16.25
C ASP A 54 0.51 -3.02 -16.40
N SER A 55 1.82 -2.84 -16.53
CA SER A 55 2.45 -1.52 -16.59
C SER A 55 2.00 -0.69 -17.80
N ARG A 56 1.40 -1.31 -18.80
CA ARG A 56 0.84 -0.61 -19.97
C ARG A 56 -0.48 0.08 -19.66
N LYS A 57 -1.19 -0.37 -18.62
CA LYS A 57 -2.52 0.12 -18.25
C LYS A 57 -2.56 0.74 -16.87
N VAL A 58 -1.72 0.30 -15.94
CA VAL A 58 -1.76 0.66 -14.54
C VAL A 58 -0.41 1.17 -14.07
N VAL A 59 -0.41 2.36 -13.50
CA VAL A 59 0.75 2.92 -12.81
C VAL A 59 0.75 2.38 -11.37
N PRO A 60 1.80 1.69 -10.91
CA PRO A 60 1.84 1.11 -9.57
C PRO A 60 1.51 2.10 -8.44
N ALA A 61 2.05 3.30 -8.51
CA ALA A 61 1.78 4.35 -7.51
C ALA A 61 0.29 4.75 -7.48
N TRP A 62 -0.35 4.84 -8.64
CA TRP A 62 -1.79 5.10 -8.71
C TRP A 62 -2.57 3.94 -8.10
N PHE A 63 -2.19 2.70 -8.40
CA PHE A 63 -2.85 1.53 -7.81
C PHE A 63 -2.80 1.56 -6.29
N VAL A 64 -1.63 1.86 -5.70
CA VAL A 64 -1.47 1.96 -4.26
C VAL A 64 -2.40 3.03 -3.67
N TRP A 65 -2.44 4.20 -4.28
CA TRP A 65 -3.39 5.24 -3.87
C TRP A 65 -4.84 4.75 -3.98
N HIS A 66 -5.21 4.21 -5.12
CA HIS A 66 -6.59 3.75 -5.36
C HIS A 66 -7.01 2.68 -4.36
N PHE A 67 -6.15 1.70 -4.16
CA PHE A 67 -6.42 0.60 -3.22
C PHE A 67 -6.59 1.10 -1.78
N ASN A 68 -5.72 2.01 -1.36
CA ASN A 68 -5.70 2.50 0.02
C ASN A 68 -6.76 3.55 0.32
N GLU A 69 -7.06 4.44 -0.64
CA GLU A 69 -7.75 5.69 -0.34
C GLU A 69 -9.07 5.87 -1.09
N SER A 70 -9.28 5.20 -2.23
CA SER A 70 -10.49 5.43 -3.01
C SER A 70 -11.73 4.87 -2.32
N ARG A 71 -12.85 5.55 -2.54
CA ARG A 71 -14.15 5.10 -2.01
C ARG A 71 -14.56 3.76 -2.61
N GLU A 72 -14.27 3.57 -3.88
CA GLU A 72 -14.57 2.32 -4.59
C GLU A 72 -13.83 1.13 -3.98
N SER A 73 -12.55 1.29 -3.75
CA SER A 73 -11.73 0.25 -3.11
C SER A 73 -12.23 -0.07 -1.70
N ARG A 74 -12.50 0.96 -0.92
CA ARG A 74 -13.01 0.79 0.45
C ARG A 74 -14.35 0.05 0.46
N ARG A 75 -15.20 0.34 -0.51
CA ARG A 75 -16.50 -0.35 -0.65
C ARG A 75 -16.29 -1.82 -0.99
N GLN A 76 -15.41 -2.14 -1.94
CA GLN A 76 -15.10 -3.52 -2.30
C GLN A 76 -14.52 -4.29 -1.10
N GLN A 77 -13.59 -3.69 -0.37
CA GLN A 77 -13.00 -4.30 0.81
C GLN A 77 -14.04 -4.52 1.92
N ALA A 78 -14.92 -3.57 2.15
CA ALA A 78 -15.98 -3.69 3.15
C ALA A 78 -16.96 -4.81 2.81
N LEU A 79 -17.32 -4.98 1.54
CA LEU A 79 -18.18 -6.07 1.09
C LEU A 79 -17.50 -7.44 1.25
N ALA A 80 -16.21 -7.49 0.98
CA ALA A 80 -15.41 -8.70 1.11
C ALA A 80 -15.28 -9.17 2.57
N THR A 81 -15.34 -8.25 3.52
CA THR A 81 -15.25 -8.56 4.95
C THR A 81 -16.60 -8.70 5.65
N GLN A 82 -17.71 -8.52 4.94
CA GLN A 82 -19.05 -8.74 5.48
C GLN A 82 -19.27 -10.22 5.80
N GLY A 83 -19.50 -10.51 7.07
CA GLY A 83 -19.69 -11.89 7.56
C GLY A 83 -18.54 -12.42 8.40
N SER A 84 -17.45 -11.67 8.46
CA SER A 84 -16.33 -11.97 9.35
C SER A 84 -16.52 -11.20 10.66
N THR A 85 -16.90 -11.87 11.73
CA THR A 85 -17.25 -11.22 13.00
C THR A 85 -16.04 -10.67 13.77
N PHE A 86 -14.81 -11.15 13.52
CA PHE A 86 -13.67 -10.81 14.37
C PHE A 86 -12.35 -10.53 13.67
N VAL A 87 -12.18 -10.88 12.41
CA VAL A 87 -10.91 -10.67 11.70
C VAL A 87 -11.19 -10.08 10.32
N LEU A 88 -10.88 -8.79 10.17
CA LEU A 88 -10.87 -8.12 8.89
C LEU A 88 -9.63 -8.56 8.12
N ARG A 89 -9.74 -9.66 7.39
CA ARG A 89 -8.66 -10.17 6.58
C ARG A 89 -9.14 -10.36 5.15
N LEU A 90 -8.40 -9.79 4.21
CA LEU A 90 -8.62 -10.04 2.79
C LEU A 90 -8.08 -11.42 2.42
N SER A 91 -8.80 -12.12 1.54
CA SER A 91 -8.33 -13.36 0.95
C SER A 91 -7.69 -13.10 -0.41
N LEU A 92 -6.93 -14.07 -0.90
CA LEU A 92 -6.38 -14.02 -2.25
C LEU A 92 -7.47 -13.95 -3.32
N THR A 93 -8.58 -14.62 -3.08
CA THR A 93 -9.72 -14.60 -4.01
C THR A 93 -10.27 -13.18 -4.16
N GLU A 94 -10.39 -12.46 -3.05
CA GLU A 94 -10.86 -11.07 -3.05
C GLU A 94 -9.88 -10.14 -3.76
N VAL A 95 -8.58 -10.34 -3.56
CA VAL A 95 -7.56 -9.57 -4.27
C VAL A 95 -7.63 -9.85 -5.78
N ARG A 96 -7.83 -11.11 -6.18
CA ARG A 96 -7.99 -11.46 -7.60
C ARG A 96 -9.23 -10.85 -8.23
N GLN A 97 -10.29 -10.71 -7.47
CA GLN A 97 -11.56 -10.14 -7.91
C GLN A 97 -11.60 -8.63 -7.87
N PHE A 98 -10.55 -8.01 -7.35
CA PHE A 98 -10.48 -6.55 -7.26
C PHE A 98 -10.51 -5.92 -8.66
N THR A 99 -11.44 -5.00 -8.85
CA THR A 99 -11.62 -4.29 -10.12
C THR A 99 -11.56 -2.78 -9.92
N ALA A 100 -11.16 -2.07 -10.95
CA ALA A 100 -11.13 -0.62 -10.93
C ALA A 100 -11.40 -0.05 -12.33
N MET A 101 -11.95 1.15 -12.35
CA MET A 101 -11.99 1.96 -13.56
C MET A 101 -10.66 2.70 -13.70
N LEU A 102 -9.99 2.50 -14.83
CA LEU A 102 -8.67 3.05 -15.05
C LEU A 102 -8.73 4.44 -15.69
N PRO A 103 -8.23 5.49 -15.00
CA PRO A 103 -8.04 6.78 -15.63
C PRO A 103 -6.96 6.71 -16.72
N PRO A 104 -6.84 7.72 -17.58
CA PRO A 104 -5.70 7.80 -18.51
C PRO A 104 -4.37 7.76 -17.77
N LEU A 105 -3.33 7.19 -18.38
CA LEU A 105 -2.03 6.99 -17.74
C LEU A 105 -1.40 8.28 -17.20
N ASN A 106 -1.57 9.40 -17.92
CA ASN A 106 -1.05 10.69 -17.46
C ASN A 106 -1.70 11.12 -16.12
N LYS A 107 -2.98 10.87 -15.98
CA LYS A 107 -3.72 11.16 -14.74
C LYS A 107 -3.31 10.22 -13.61
N GLN A 108 -3.12 8.95 -13.93
CA GLN A 108 -2.60 7.98 -12.96
C GLN A 108 -1.23 8.39 -12.43
N LYS A 109 -0.32 8.82 -13.31
CA LYS A 109 1.01 9.28 -12.94
C LYS A 109 0.96 10.49 -12.01
N ALA A 110 0.09 11.45 -12.32
CA ALA A 110 -0.07 12.64 -11.49
C ALA A 110 -0.59 12.29 -10.08
N ILE A 111 -1.64 11.49 -9.99
CA ILE A 111 -2.22 11.06 -8.72
C ILE A 111 -1.23 10.24 -7.92
N GLY A 112 -0.63 9.23 -8.55
CA GLY A 112 0.30 8.33 -7.88
C GLY A 112 1.55 9.05 -7.40
N GLY A 113 2.12 9.93 -8.20
CA GLY A 113 3.29 10.72 -7.82
C GLY A 113 3.02 11.63 -6.63
N LEU A 114 1.88 12.30 -6.62
CA LEU A 114 1.48 13.16 -5.51
C LEU A 114 1.24 12.35 -4.23
N TYR A 115 0.62 11.19 -4.36
CA TYR A 115 0.36 10.31 -3.22
C TYR A 115 1.65 9.81 -2.58
N LEU A 116 2.60 9.32 -3.38
CA LEU A 116 3.89 8.85 -2.86
C LEU A 116 4.67 9.99 -2.21
N ALA A 117 4.67 11.18 -2.80
CA ALA A 117 5.31 12.35 -2.21
C ALA A 117 4.70 12.71 -0.85
N THR A 118 3.38 12.60 -0.73
CA THR A 118 2.66 12.87 0.53
C THR A 118 3.03 11.85 1.61
N ILE A 119 3.14 10.57 1.26
CA ILE A 119 3.56 9.51 2.19
C ILE A 119 4.99 9.76 2.63
N GLU A 120 5.89 10.07 1.72
CA GLU A 120 7.28 10.35 2.00
C GLU A 120 7.44 11.54 2.95
N LYS A 121 6.71 12.61 2.67
CA LYS A 121 6.70 13.80 3.54
C LYS A 121 6.25 13.47 4.96
N ARG A 122 5.17 12.71 5.10
CA ARG A 122 4.68 12.29 6.41
C ARG A 122 5.71 11.45 7.16
N HIS A 123 6.38 10.55 6.45
CA HIS A 123 7.42 9.70 7.04
C HIS A 123 8.60 10.52 7.56
N TYR A 124 9.04 11.53 6.81
CA TYR A 124 10.08 12.45 7.26
C TYR A 124 9.64 13.26 8.47
N GLN A 125 8.40 13.75 8.50
CA GLN A 125 7.86 14.51 9.63
C GLN A 125 7.81 13.67 10.91
N GLU A 126 7.35 12.42 10.81
CA GLU A 126 7.31 11.48 11.94
C GLU A 126 8.71 11.17 12.46
N ARG A 127 9.66 10.95 11.56
CA ARG A 127 11.05 10.70 11.92
C ARG A 127 11.69 11.91 12.60
N LEU A 128 11.44 13.12 12.09
CA LEU A 128 11.95 14.35 12.68
C LEU A 128 11.36 14.57 14.07
N ALA A 129 10.06 14.33 14.25
CA ALA A 129 9.41 14.43 15.55
C ALA A 129 10.01 13.44 16.56
N ALA A 130 10.27 12.21 16.14
CA ALA A 130 10.89 11.20 17.00
C ALA A 130 12.31 11.58 17.42
N LEU A 131 13.10 12.13 16.50
CA LEU A 131 14.47 12.59 16.80
C LEU A 131 14.46 13.78 17.77
N ASN A 132 13.54 14.72 17.58
CA ASN A 132 13.39 15.87 18.48
C ASN A 132 13.02 15.43 19.91
N GLU A 133 12.07 14.49 20.01
CA GLU A 133 11.68 13.92 21.30
C GLU A 133 12.86 13.23 21.99
N GLN A 134 13.59 12.42 21.25
CA GLN A 134 14.77 11.70 21.76
C GLN A 134 15.82 12.69 22.28
N GLN A 135 16.07 13.78 21.56
CA GLN A 135 17.00 14.82 21.97
C GLN A 135 16.58 15.49 23.27
N ILE A 136 15.29 15.83 23.41
CA ILE A 136 14.73 16.43 24.63
C ILE A 136 14.88 15.49 25.82
N LEU A 137 14.52 14.20 25.63
CA LEU A 137 14.64 13.20 26.69
C LEU A 137 16.08 13.00 27.14
N SER A 138 17.03 13.02 26.21
CA SER A 138 18.47 12.95 26.51
C SER A 138 18.91 14.14 27.35
N GLN A 139 18.51 15.37 26.95
CA GLN A 139 18.83 16.58 27.69
C GLN A 139 18.27 16.57 29.11
N LEU A 140 17.06 16.09 29.28
CA LEU A 140 16.43 15.95 30.61
C LEU A 140 17.21 14.96 31.50
N SER A 141 17.70 13.87 30.94
CA SER A 141 18.53 12.91 31.67
C SER A 141 19.85 13.54 32.13
N ASP A 142 20.47 14.34 31.30
CA ASP A 142 21.72 15.04 31.62
C ASP A 142 21.53 16.08 32.75
N MET A 143 20.34 16.65 32.87
CA MET A 143 20.04 17.65 33.92
C MET A 143 19.92 17.04 35.31
N ILE A 144 19.75 15.73 35.42
CA ILE A 144 19.57 15.04 36.70
C ILE A 144 20.90 14.54 37.28
N GLN A 145 21.94 14.47 36.48
CA GLN A 145 23.26 14.00 36.91
C GLN A 145 24.07 15.07 37.58
#